data_ad668e1eb8c4346e3452314b2ff78bcc
#
_entry.id   ad668e1eb8c4346e3452314b2ff78bcc
#
_cell.length_a   1.000
_cell.length_b   1.000
_cell.length_c   1.000
_cell.angle_alpha   90.00
_cell.angle_beta   90.00
_cell.angle_gamma   90.00
#
_symmetry.space_group_name_H-M   'P 1'
#
loop_
_entity.id
_entity.type
_entity.pdbx_description
1 polymer ?
#
loop_
_entity_poly.entity_id
_entity_poly.type
_entity_poly.pdbx_seq_one_letter_code
_entity_poly.pdbx_strand_id
1 'polypeptide(L)'
;VGTDHASDKPRNRMVVLHDGMVWAGYDKHFLPNYGVFDEFRIFAAGDRTVVLDIDGVRIGVAICEDIWQDGGPVARLADEHIDVLMTMNGSPYEEGKTHTRYDLAVRRAAEVGAPMIYVNQVGGQDDLVFDGGSFVVDRDGTLLERSPMFMEHLGLFDLDTDAEHQTTGDIADLPDPDEEVYTACVLGLKDYMAKNRFSGVCLGLSGGIDSALVAAMAADACGGHNVHGISMPSMYSSIGSKDDAADLAANIGAHYDVQPIEPMFNVYQGQLKLEGVAAENLQARIRGVIVMAYSNSCLLYTSDAADD
;
A
#
# COMPACT_ATOMS: atom_id res chain seq x y z
N VAL A 1 5.80 -19.81 -0.94
CA VAL A 1 5.74 -20.30 0.45
C VAL A 1 6.14 -21.77 0.43
N GLY A 2 7.29 -22.13 1.07
CA GLY A 2 7.74 -23.51 1.22
C GLY A 2 7.18 -24.13 2.51
N THR A 3 7.11 -25.45 2.59
CA THR A 3 6.82 -26.19 3.82
C THR A 3 8.10 -26.81 4.36
N ASP A 4 8.27 -26.78 5.68
CA ASP A 4 9.37 -27.51 6.34
C ASP A 4 8.86 -28.88 6.79
N HIS A 5 9.60 -29.93 6.47
CA HIS A 5 9.29 -31.30 6.91
C HIS A 5 9.45 -31.51 8.43
N ALA A 6 10.09 -30.56 9.14
CA ALA A 6 10.28 -30.61 10.59
C ALA A 6 9.23 -29.83 11.39
N SER A 7 8.45 -28.98 10.74
CA SER A 7 7.32 -28.25 11.34
C SER A 7 6.16 -28.20 10.35
N ASP A 8 4.93 -28.34 10.82
CA ASP A 8 3.72 -28.22 10.00
C ASP A 8 3.45 -26.79 9.51
N LYS A 9 4.30 -25.82 9.90
CA LYS A 9 4.15 -24.43 9.51
C LYS A 9 4.82 -24.14 8.15
N PRO A 10 4.20 -23.30 7.29
CA PRO A 10 4.84 -22.82 6.08
C PRO A 10 6.06 -21.93 6.40
N ARG A 11 6.85 -21.62 5.39
CA ARG A 11 7.99 -20.68 5.45
C ARG A 11 7.68 -19.42 4.67
N ASN A 12 8.07 -18.26 5.19
CA ASN A 12 8.18 -17.05 4.39
C ASN A 12 9.51 -17.15 3.63
N ARG A 13 9.42 -17.52 2.32
CA ARG A 13 10.57 -17.93 1.53
C ARG A 13 10.73 -17.12 0.26
N MET A 14 11.91 -16.59 0.03
CA MET A 14 12.40 -16.16 -1.27
C MET A 14 12.92 -17.37 -2.06
N VAL A 15 12.61 -17.44 -3.34
CA VAL A 15 13.17 -18.43 -4.25
C VAL A 15 13.92 -17.75 -5.39
N VAL A 16 15.03 -18.34 -5.80
CA VAL A 16 15.80 -17.93 -6.97
C VAL A 16 15.50 -18.90 -8.09
N LEU A 17 15.05 -18.36 -9.21
CA LEU A 17 14.74 -19.14 -10.41
C LEU A 17 15.87 -18.98 -11.44
N HIS A 18 16.34 -20.08 -11.98
CA HIS A 18 17.31 -20.11 -13.07
C HIS A 18 16.93 -21.24 -14.04
N ASP A 19 16.91 -20.96 -15.33
CA ASP A 19 16.53 -21.91 -16.39
C ASP A 19 15.19 -22.63 -16.14
N GLY A 20 14.19 -21.90 -15.61
CA GLY A 20 12.85 -22.43 -15.31
C GLY A 20 12.77 -23.35 -14.09
N MET A 21 13.85 -23.48 -13.31
CA MET A 21 13.92 -24.29 -12.10
C MET A 21 14.19 -23.44 -10.86
N VAL A 22 13.77 -23.94 -9.68
CA VAL A 22 14.19 -23.35 -8.40
C VAL A 22 15.66 -23.72 -8.18
N TRP A 23 16.52 -22.70 -8.24
CA TRP A 23 17.96 -22.86 -8.05
C TRP A 23 18.37 -22.75 -6.58
N ALA A 24 17.81 -21.78 -5.85
CA ALA A 24 18.07 -21.58 -4.44
C ALA A 24 16.82 -21.07 -3.72
N GLY A 25 16.83 -21.14 -2.40
CA GLY A 25 15.76 -20.60 -1.57
C GLY A 25 16.29 -20.14 -0.22
N TYR A 26 15.79 -18.99 0.25
CA TYR A 26 16.11 -18.42 1.54
C TYR A 26 14.84 -18.26 2.37
N ASP A 27 14.87 -18.75 3.62
CA ASP A 27 13.77 -18.64 4.58
C ASP A 27 14.02 -17.46 5.54
N LYS A 28 13.05 -16.59 5.66
CA LYS A 28 13.09 -15.45 6.59
C LYS A 28 13.35 -15.91 8.02
N HIS A 29 14.29 -15.26 8.70
CA HIS A 29 14.71 -15.62 10.05
C HIS A 29 13.86 -14.92 11.10
N PHE A 30 13.74 -13.60 11.02
CA PHE A 30 12.98 -12.82 11.97
C PHE A 30 11.54 -12.66 11.50
N LEU A 31 10.62 -13.17 12.30
CA LEU A 31 9.18 -13.18 12.00
C LEU A 31 8.49 -12.16 12.91
N PRO A 32 8.20 -10.93 12.43
CA PRO A 32 7.60 -9.90 13.24
C PRO A 32 6.19 -10.29 13.72
N ASN A 33 5.87 -9.88 14.96
CA ASN A 33 4.57 -10.10 15.60
C ASN A 33 4.17 -8.85 16.37
N TYR A 34 4.20 -7.71 15.67
CA TYR A 34 3.85 -6.39 16.21
C TYR A 34 3.18 -5.54 15.12
N GLY A 35 2.42 -4.52 15.51
CA GLY A 35 1.70 -3.65 14.59
C GLY A 35 0.76 -4.46 13.69
N VAL A 36 1.00 -4.38 12.38
CA VAL A 36 0.21 -5.08 11.35
C VAL A 36 0.73 -6.49 11.04
N PHE A 37 1.83 -6.91 11.66
CA PHE A 37 2.48 -8.19 11.38
C PHE A 37 2.08 -9.27 12.37
N ASP A 38 1.84 -10.49 11.86
CA ASP A 38 1.55 -11.69 12.66
C ASP A 38 2.26 -12.93 12.05
N GLU A 39 3.52 -12.74 11.66
CA GLU A 39 4.25 -13.79 10.96
C GLU A 39 4.67 -14.94 11.89
N PHE A 40 5.06 -14.65 13.14
CA PHE A 40 5.51 -15.66 14.10
C PHE A 40 4.46 -16.75 14.36
N ARG A 41 3.19 -16.39 14.33
CA ARG A 41 2.09 -17.35 14.52
C ARG A 41 1.92 -18.26 13.32
N ILE A 42 2.16 -17.74 12.11
CA ILE A 42 1.85 -18.41 10.85
C ILE A 42 3.05 -19.19 10.31
N PHE A 43 4.24 -18.61 10.33
CA PHE A 43 5.42 -19.17 9.67
C PHE A 43 6.40 -19.81 10.66
N ALA A 44 7.25 -20.71 10.14
CA ALA A 44 8.44 -21.20 10.82
C ALA A 44 9.65 -20.37 10.41
N ALA A 45 10.52 -20.01 11.36
CA ALA A 45 11.72 -19.22 11.11
C ALA A 45 12.80 -20.00 10.33
N GLY A 46 13.55 -19.31 9.47
CA GLY A 46 14.76 -19.81 8.84
C GLY A 46 15.94 -19.90 9.82
N ASP A 47 16.97 -20.64 9.43
CA ASP A 47 18.18 -20.84 10.25
C ASP A 47 19.49 -20.73 9.44
N ARG A 48 19.40 -20.58 8.12
CA ARG A 48 20.56 -20.58 7.21
C ARG A 48 20.64 -19.28 6.43
N THR A 49 21.85 -18.72 6.33
CA THR A 49 22.18 -17.71 5.33
C THR A 49 22.28 -18.33 3.96
N VAL A 50 22.07 -17.54 2.93
CA VAL A 50 22.23 -17.93 1.53
C VAL A 50 23.06 -16.87 0.82
N VAL A 51 24.14 -17.31 0.21
CA VAL A 51 24.96 -16.54 -0.73
C VAL A 51 24.83 -17.20 -2.09
N LEU A 52 24.43 -16.42 -3.08
CA LEU A 52 24.35 -16.82 -4.46
C LEU A 52 25.68 -16.45 -5.14
N ASP A 53 26.24 -17.34 -5.93
CA ASP A 53 27.39 -17.03 -6.79
C ASP A 53 26.87 -16.97 -8.24
N ILE A 54 26.87 -15.78 -8.81
CA ILE A 54 26.43 -15.55 -10.19
C ILE A 54 27.62 -14.95 -10.95
N ASP A 55 28.23 -15.74 -11.80
CA ASP A 55 29.42 -15.37 -12.60
C ASP A 55 30.58 -14.78 -11.77
N GLY A 56 30.75 -15.29 -10.55
CA GLY A 56 31.79 -14.88 -9.63
C GLY A 56 31.36 -13.72 -8.67
N VAL A 57 30.16 -13.15 -8.85
CA VAL A 57 29.59 -12.14 -7.94
C VAL A 57 28.83 -12.84 -6.81
N ARG A 58 29.22 -12.56 -5.57
CA ARG A 58 28.65 -13.15 -4.34
C ARG A 58 27.53 -12.28 -3.80
N ILE A 59 26.29 -12.74 -3.94
CA ILE A 59 25.08 -12.01 -3.54
C ILE A 59 24.54 -12.60 -2.25
N GLY A 60 24.63 -11.85 -1.14
CA GLY A 60 23.93 -12.16 0.10
C GLY A 60 22.47 -11.76 0.03
N VAL A 61 21.57 -12.58 0.57
CA VAL A 61 20.12 -12.32 0.49
C VAL A 61 19.47 -12.29 1.87
N ALA A 62 18.49 -11.41 2.04
CA ALA A 62 17.68 -11.27 3.26
C ALA A 62 16.22 -10.88 2.91
N ILE A 63 15.29 -11.05 3.87
CA ILE A 63 13.89 -10.68 3.70
C ILE A 63 13.47 -9.72 4.81
N CYS A 64 13.16 -8.49 4.44
CA CYS A 64 12.46 -7.46 5.23
C CYS A 64 12.98 -7.36 6.68
N GLU A 65 12.29 -7.94 7.67
CA GLU A 65 12.62 -7.88 9.10
C GLU A 65 14.06 -8.34 9.41
N ASP A 66 14.64 -9.16 8.58
CA ASP A 66 16.01 -9.67 8.77
C ASP A 66 17.07 -8.57 8.79
N ILE A 67 16.77 -7.41 8.17
CA ILE A 67 17.67 -6.25 8.20
C ILE A 67 17.36 -5.26 9.34
N TRP A 68 16.18 -5.36 9.97
CA TRP A 68 15.77 -4.46 11.07
C TRP A 68 16.37 -4.86 12.41
N GLN A 69 16.63 -6.14 12.60
CA GLN A 69 17.20 -6.68 13.83
C GLN A 69 18.73 -6.75 13.76
N ASP A 70 19.39 -6.44 14.88
CA ASP A 70 20.85 -6.60 14.99
C ASP A 70 21.23 -8.06 15.15
N GLY A 71 22.38 -8.44 14.62
CA GLY A 71 22.78 -9.85 14.54
C GLY A 71 22.04 -10.63 13.45
N GLY A 72 21.75 -11.89 13.70
CA GLY A 72 20.97 -12.73 12.77
C GLY A 72 21.64 -13.00 11.43
N PRO A 73 20.86 -13.02 10.33
CA PRO A 73 21.39 -13.37 9.01
C PRO A 73 22.37 -12.32 8.47
N VAL A 74 22.14 -11.02 8.67
CA VAL A 74 23.01 -9.96 8.14
C VAL A 74 24.40 -10.01 8.77
N ALA A 75 24.48 -10.17 10.09
CA ALA A 75 25.78 -10.29 10.77
C ALA A 75 26.57 -11.54 10.29
N ARG A 76 25.87 -12.64 9.98
CA ARG A 76 26.52 -13.83 9.41
C ARG A 76 26.97 -13.63 7.97
N LEU A 77 26.21 -12.85 7.17
CA LEU A 77 26.60 -12.48 5.81
C LEU A 77 27.83 -11.58 5.77
N ALA A 78 28.08 -10.78 6.79
CA ALA A 78 29.30 -9.97 6.94
C ALA A 78 30.58 -10.87 6.97
N ASP A 79 30.51 -12.05 7.58
CA ASP A 79 31.61 -13.02 7.62
C ASP A 79 31.79 -13.80 6.29
N GLU A 80 30.80 -13.74 5.41
CA GLU A 80 30.81 -14.47 4.13
C GLU A 80 31.50 -13.73 2.97
N HIS A 81 31.95 -12.49 3.18
CA HIS A 81 32.58 -11.65 2.16
C HIS A 81 31.73 -11.57 0.87
N ILE A 82 30.53 -11.05 0.99
CA ILE A 82 29.60 -10.82 -0.13
C ILE A 82 29.99 -9.55 -0.91
N ASP A 83 29.71 -9.52 -2.21
CA ASP A 83 29.92 -8.36 -3.07
C ASP A 83 28.72 -7.41 -3.07
N VAL A 84 27.53 -7.92 -2.75
CA VAL A 84 26.29 -7.15 -2.64
C VAL A 84 25.30 -7.81 -1.67
N LEU A 85 24.62 -7.02 -0.86
CA LEU A 85 23.47 -7.45 -0.06
C LEU A 85 22.18 -7.11 -0.80
N MET A 86 21.34 -8.10 -1.09
CA MET A 86 20.02 -7.89 -1.71
C MET A 86 18.91 -8.22 -0.72
N THR A 87 17.94 -7.32 -0.57
CA THR A 87 16.78 -7.56 0.29
C THR A 87 15.47 -7.40 -0.44
N MET A 88 14.53 -8.31 -0.17
CA MET A 88 13.16 -8.26 -0.67
C MET A 88 12.24 -7.85 0.47
N ASN A 89 11.50 -6.75 0.29
CA ASN A 89 10.73 -6.13 1.35
C ASN A 89 9.25 -5.99 0.97
N GLY A 90 8.38 -6.35 1.89
CA GLY A 90 6.98 -5.94 1.96
C GLY A 90 6.83 -4.98 3.14
N SER A 91 7.57 -3.87 3.10
CA SER A 91 7.54 -2.85 4.15
C SER A 91 6.40 -1.89 3.88
N PRO A 92 5.33 -1.85 4.72
CA PRO A 92 4.20 -0.97 4.49
C PRO A 92 4.58 0.51 4.56
N TYR A 93 3.86 1.31 3.80
CA TYR A 93 3.93 2.75 3.85
C TYR A 93 3.59 3.27 5.25
N GLU A 94 4.35 4.25 5.66
CA GLU A 94 4.14 5.05 6.86
C GLU A 94 4.82 6.38 6.60
N GLU A 95 4.18 7.49 6.99
CA GLU A 95 4.73 8.83 6.79
C GLU A 95 6.15 8.97 7.38
N GLY A 96 7.08 9.44 6.57
CA GLY A 96 8.49 9.62 6.95
C GLY A 96 9.33 8.33 7.02
N LYS A 97 8.77 7.16 6.78
CA LYS A 97 9.48 5.87 6.88
C LYS A 97 10.58 5.69 5.83
N THR A 98 10.50 6.39 4.72
CA THR A 98 11.52 6.36 3.66
C THR A 98 12.90 6.72 4.20
N HIS A 99 13.01 7.75 5.05
CA HIS A 99 14.27 8.11 5.69
C HIS A 99 14.77 7.03 6.65
N THR A 100 13.87 6.44 7.44
CA THR A 100 14.21 5.34 8.37
C THR A 100 14.73 4.11 7.63
N ARG A 101 14.12 3.76 6.48
CA ARG A 101 14.57 2.65 5.62
C ARG A 101 15.97 2.94 5.04
N TYR A 102 16.20 4.17 4.62
CA TYR A 102 17.49 4.60 4.08
C TYR A 102 18.59 4.49 5.15
N ASP A 103 18.39 5.07 6.33
CA ASP A 103 19.34 5.00 7.44
C ASP A 103 19.65 3.55 7.84
N LEU A 104 18.63 2.70 7.84
CA LEU A 104 18.79 1.28 8.09
C LEU A 104 19.65 0.61 7.02
N ALA A 105 19.39 0.87 5.74
CA ALA A 105 20.13 0.28 4.64
C ALA A 105 21.59 0.70 4.65
N VAL A 106 21.89 1.98 4.92
CA VAL A 106 23.25 2.50 5.10
C VAL A 106 23.98 1.75 6.21
N ARG A 107 23.31 1.54 7.36
CA ARG A 107 23.90 0.79 8.47
C ARG A 107 24.23 -0.67 8.07
N ARG A 108 23.33 -1.32 7.32
CA ARG A 108 23.52 -2.71 6.89
C ARG A 108 24.56 -2.85 5.78
N ALA A 109 24.62 -1.91 4.84
CA ALA A 109 25.67 -1.86 3.84
C ALA A 109 27.07 -1.73 4.48
N ALA A 110 27.19 -0.85 5.47
CA ALA A 110 28.43 -0.69 6.24
C ALA A 110 28.79 -1.95 7.07
N GLU A 111 27.77 -2.62 7.66
CA GLU A 111 27.96 -3.85 8.45
C GLU A 111 28.54 -4.99 7.60
N VAL A 112 28.02 -5.19 6.38
CA VAL A 112 28.50 -6.23 5.47
C VAL A 112 29.70 -5.79 4.62
N GLY A 113 30.03 -4.51 4.59
CA GLY A 113 31.13 -3.95 3.80
C GLY A 113 30.87 -3.96 2.29
N ALA A 114 29.62 -4.01 1.86
CA ALA A 114 29.20 -4.13 0.47
C ALA A 114 28.00 -3.25 0.17
N PRO A 115 27.77 -2.84 -1.10
CA PRO A 115 26.54 -2.16 -1.52
C PRO A 115 25.29 -2.95 -1.15
N MET A 116 24.19 -2.25 -0.90
CA MET A 116 22.90 -2.88 -0.58
C MET A 116 21.83 -2.47 -1.56
N ILE A 117 21.13 -3.45 -2.12
CA ILE A 117 19.95 -3.31 -2.96
C ILE A 117 18.72 -3.55 -2.08
N TYR A 118 17.93 -2.51 -1.88
CA TYR A 118 16.67 -2.55 -1.14
C TYR A 118 15.50 -2.57 -2.11
N VAL A 119 14.90 -3.73 -2.34
CA VAL A 119 13.71 -3.89 -3.19
C VAL A 119 12.48 -3.87 -2.33
N ASN A 120 11.53 -2.96 -2.59
CA ASN A 120 10.28 -2.87 -1.84
C ASN A 120 9.07 -3.11 -2.73
N GLN A 121 8.05 -3.74 -2.17
CA GLN A 121 6.77 -3.97 -2.82
C GLN A 121 6.05 -2.64 -3.08
N VAL A 122 5.22 -2.58 -4.14
CA VAL A 122 4.31 -1.48 -4.42
C VAL A 122 2.87 -2.02 -4.54
N GLY A 123 1.90 -1.24 -4.11
CA GLY A 123 0.47 -1.53 -4.24
C GLY A 123 -0.29 -1.49 -2.92
N GLY A 124 -1.63 -1.57 -2.99
CA GLY A 124 -2.52 -1.67 -1.83
C GLY A 124 -2.94 -3.12 -1.55
N GLN A 125 -3.03 -3.50 -0.28
CA GLN A 125 -3.54 -4.81 0.13
C GLN A 125 -4.25 -4.69 1.48
N ASP A 126 -5.55 -4.98 1.50
CA ASP A 126 -6.41 -4.80 2.68
C ASP A 126 -6.27 -3.36 3.25
N ASP A 127 -5.82 -3.22 4.48
CA ASP A 127 -5.60 -1.93 5.15
C ASP A 127 -4.18 -1.38 4.96
N LEU A 128 -3.35 -1.99 4.10
CA LEU A 128 -1.96 -1.63 3.89
C LEU A 128 -1.73 -1.06 2.50
N VAL A 129 -0.84 -0.06 2.45
CA VAL A 129 -0.26 0.44 1.21
C VAL A 129 1.24 0.18 1.24
N PHE A 130 1.80 -0.24 0.11
CA PHE A 130 3.23 -0.41 -0.11
C PHE A 130 3.67 0.61 -1.15
N ASP A 131 4.62 1.41 -0.78
CA ASP A 131 5.04 2.62 -1.51
C ASP A 131 6.13 2.36 -2.57
N GLY A 132 6.66 1.15 -2.67
CA GLY A 132 7.77 0.89 -3.58
C GLY A 132 9.02 1.67 -3.17
N GLY A 133 9.48 2.59 -4.02
CA GLY A 133 10.63 3.44 -3.72
C GLY A 133 11.90 2.61 -3.45
N SER A 134 12.10 1.52 -4.19
CA SER A 134 13.30 0.68 -4.12
C SER A 134 14.54 1.52 -4.36
N PHE A 135 15.67 1.16 -3.75
CA PHE A 135 16.89 1.94 -3.88
C PHE A 135 18.16 1.09 -3.70
N VAL A 136 19.28 1.66 -4.12
CA VAL A 136 20.62 1.10 -3.93
C VAL A 136 21.48 2.09 -3.15
N VAL A 137 22.18 1.62 -2.12
CA VAL A 137 23.17 2.38 -1.37
C VAL A 137 24.53 1.72 -1.44
N ASP A 138 25.60 2.54 -1.52
CA ASP A 138 26.97 2.03 -1.44
C ASP A 138 27.35 1.69 0.02
N ARG A 139 28.46 0.99 0.19
CA ARG A 139 29.04 0.63 1.50
C ARG A 139 29.37 1.85 2.39
N ASP A 140 29.60 3.01 1.79
CA ASP A 140 29.86 4.27 2.49
C ASP A 140 28.58 5.07 2.79
N GLY A 141 27.41 4.56 2.37
CA GLY A 141 26.12 5.19 2.56
C GLY A 141 25.71 6.14 1.43
N THR A 142 26.45 6.24 0.35
CA THR A 142 26.03 7.04 -0.82
C THR A 142 24.81 6.40 -1.48
N LEU A 143 23.77 7.20 -1.73
CA LEU A 143 22.62 6.77 -2.54
C LEU A 143 23.04 6.66 -4.00
N LEU A 144 22.89 5.48 -4.59
CA LEU A 144 23.31 5.19 -5.95
C LEU A 144 22.17 5.18 -6.94
N GLU A 145 21.01 4.67 -6.55
CA GLU A 145 19.80 4.58 -7.36
C GLU A 145 18.59 4.70 -6.46
N ARG A 146 17.50 5.28 -6.97
CA ARG A 146 16.18 5.24 -6.33
C ARG A 146 15.09 5.20 -7.38
N SER A 147 14.26 4.18 -7.30
CA SER A 147 13.04 4.03 -8.10
C SER A 147 11.94 4.98 -7.61
N PRO A 148 11.00 5.39 -8.48
CA PRO A 148 9.86 6.21 -8.06
C PRO A 148 8.97 5.48 -7.03
N MET A 149 8.27 6.28 -6.21
CA MET A 149 7.28 5.76 -5.24
C MET A 149 5.91 5.54 -5.91
N PHE A 150 5.10 4.67 -5.31
CA PHE A 150 3.68 4.41 -5.62
C PHE A 150 3.39 3.91 -7.05
N MET A 151 4.40 3.44 -7.77
CA MET A 151 4.23 2.87 -9.10
C MET A 151 5.18 1.69 -9.33
N GLU A 152 4.75 0.74 -10.17
CA GLU A 152 5.62 -0.34 -10.62
C GLU A 152 6.76 0.23 -11.46
N HIS A 153 7.99 -0.18 -11.14
CA HIS A 153 9.19 0.25 -11.82
C HIS A 153 10.20 -0.88 -11.95
N LEU A 154 10.87 -0.93 -13.09
CA LEU A 154 12.04 -1.79 -13.32
C LEU A 154 13.28 -0.91 -13.41
N GLY A 155 13.98 -0.75 -12.28
CA GLY A 155 15.28 -0.08 -12.23
C GLY A 155 16.38 -0.98 -12.78
N LEU A 156 17.33 -0.39 -13.51
CA LEU A 156 18.56 -1.03 -13.95
C LEU A 156 19.73 -0.28 -13.34
N PHE A 157 20.60 -1.02 -12.69
CA PHE A 157 21.79 -0.47 -12.05
C PHE A 157 23.01 -1.36 -12.35
N ASP A 158 24.07 -0.75 -12.86
CA ASP A 158 25.34 -1.45 -13.12
C ASP A 158 26.20 -1.41 -11.86
N LEU A 159 26.49 -2.58 -11.29
CA LEU A 159 27.33 -2.75 -10.12
C LEU A 159 28.72 -3.23 -10.57
N ASP A 160 29.77 -2.45 -10.25
CA ASP A 160 31.15 -2.83 -10.45
C ASP A 160 31.75 -3.36 -9.13
N THR A 161 31.94 -4.66 -9.03
CA THR A 161 32.44 -5.33 -7.83
C THR A 161 33.92 -5.01 -7.53
N ASP A 162 34.67 -4.55 -8.54
CA ASP A 162 36.08 -4.18 -8.41
C ASP A 162 36.26 -2.69 -8.08
N ALA A 163 35.22 -1.87 -8.19
CA ALA A 163 35.29 -0.45 -7.90
C ALA A 163 35.36 -0.16 -6.39
N GLU A 164 36.18 0.79 -6.00
CA GLU A 164 36.21 1.29 -4.62
C GLU A 164 34.92 2.05 -4.30
N HIS A 165 34.38 2.80 -5.28
CA HIS A 165 33.11 3.50 -5.21
C HIS A 165 32.28 3.24 -6.46
N GLN A 166 30.97 3.07 -6.26
CA GLN A 166 30.05 2.81 -7.35
C GLN A 166 29.68 4.09 -8.12
N THR A 167 29.30 3.92 -9.37
CA THR A 167 28.73 5.00 -10.19
C THR A 167 27.28 5.24 -9.80
N THR A 168 26.88 6.50 -9.66
CA THR A 168 25.49 6.87 -9.40
C THR A 168 24.64 6.63 -10.65
N GLY A 169 23.51 5.91 -10.48
CA GLY A 169 22.48 5.70 -11.49
C GLY A 169 21.37 6.77 -11.41
N ASP A 170 20.17 6.39 -11.80
CA ASP A 170 18.99 7.27 -11.77
C ASP A 170 18.43 7.37 -10.35
N ILE A 171 18.21 8.60 -9.87
CA ILE A 171 17.63 8.87 -8.56
C ILE A 171 16.31 9.64 -8.76
N ALA A 172 15.17 8.94 -8.63
CA ALA A 172 13.87 9.59 -8.68
C ALA A 172 13.69 10.57 -7.51
N ASP A 173 13.03 11.70 -7.75
CA ASP A 173 12.67 12.64 -6.70
C ASP A 173 11.64 12.01 -5.73
N LEU A 174 11.70 12.42 -4.48
CA LEU A 174 10.64 12.09 -3.52
C LEU A 174 9.48 13.08 -3.70
N PRO A 175 8.22 12.63 -3.62
CA PRO A 175 7.08 13.54 -3.60
C PRO A 175 7.14 14.45 -2.36
N ASP A 176 6.42 15.58 -2.39
CA ASP A 176 6.24 16.34 -1.16
C ASP A 176 5.34 15.58 -0.17
N PRO A 177 5.37 15.92 1.13
CA PRO A 177 4.64 15.15 2.15
C PRO A 177 3.12 15.06 1.92
N ASP A 178 2.48 16.12 1.42
CA ASP A 178 1.04 16.12 1.17
C ASP A 178 0.70 15.26 -0.07
N GLU A 179 1.51 15.37 -1.12
CA GLU A 179 1.41 14.53 -2.33
C GLU A 179 1.65 13.06 -2.00
N GLU A 180 2.62 12.76 -1.12
CA GLU A 180 2.94 11.40 -0.67
C GLU A 180 1.71 10.74 -0.01
N VAL A 181 1.08 11.42 0.97
CA VAL A 181 -0.11 10.92 1.66
C VAL A 181 -1.30 10.78 0.70
N TYR A 182 -1.53 11.78 -0.14
CA TYR A 182 -2.60 11.75 -1.14
C TYR A 182 -2.46 10.55 -2.08
N THR A 183 -1.25 10.37 -2.63
CA THR A 183 -0.97 9.28 -3.58
C THR A 183 -1.09 7.91 -2.92
N ALA A 184 -0.68 7.77 -1.65
CA ALA A 184 -0.87 6.55 -0.87
C ALA A 184 -2.36 6.20 -0.74
N CYS A 185 -3.23 7.18 -0.43
CA CYS A 185 -4.67 6.98 -0.34
C CYS A 185 -5.29 6.57 -1.69
N VAL A 186 -4.89 7.23 -2.77
CA VAL A 186 -5.36 6.92 -4.14
C VAL A 186 -4.95 5.50 -4.54
N LEU A 187 -3.69 5.12 -4.31
CA LEU A 187 -3.18 3.77 -4.61
C LEU A 187 -3.91 2.70 -3.80
N GLY A 188 -4.12 2.93 -2.50
CA GLY A 188 -4.86 2.02 -1.63
C GLY A 188 -6.27 1.75 -2.13
N LEU A 189 -7.01 2.81 -2.46
CA LEU A 189 -8.38 2.69 -2.99
C LEU A 189 -8.41 2.00 -4.36
N LYS A 190 -7.52 2.39 -5.27
CA LYS A 190 -7.41 1.81 -6.61
C LYS A 190 -7.20 0.29 -6.55
N ASP A 191 -6.24 -0.16 -5.75
CA ASP A 191 -5.91 -1.58 -5.63
C ASP A 191 -7.00 -2.35 -4.88
N TYR A 192 -7.60 -1.76 -3.85
CA TYR A 192 -8.74 -2.36 -3.15
C TYR A 192 -9.91 -2.62 -4.12
N MET A 193 -10.25 -1.64 -4.94
CA MET A 193 -11.29 -1.80 -5.96
C MET A 193 -10.93 -2.89 -6.97
N ALA A 194 -9.72 -2.86 -7.52
CA ALA A 194 -9.28 -3.81 -8.53
C ALA A 194 -9.26 -5.25 -8.01
N LYS A 195 -8.73 -5.46 -6.79
CA LYS A 195 -8.62 -6.79 -6.17
C LYS A 195 -9.98 -7.36 -5.76
N ASN A 196 -10.92 -6.51 -5.36
CA ASN A 196 -12.29 -6.90 -5.02
C ASN A 196 -13.24 -6.83 -6.22
N ARG A 197 -12.76 -6.46 -7.40
CA ARG A 197 -13.56 -6.34 -8.64
C ARG A 197 -14.72 -5.36 -8.55
N PHE A 198 -14.56 -4.27 -7.79
CA PHE A 198 -15.54 -3.20 -7.75
C PHE A 198 -15.48 -2.36 -9.03
N SER A 199 -16.63 -2.11 -9.63
CA SER A 199 -16.74 -1.33 -10.85
C SER A 199 -16.76 0.18 -10.63
N GLY A 200 -17.05 0.64 -9.43
CA GLY A 200 -17.14 2.05 -9.09
C GLY A 200 -17.25 2.31 -7.61
N VAL A 201 -17.26 3.58 -7.25
CA VAL A 201 -17.38 4.10 -5.88
C VAL A 201 -18.63 4.97 -5.76
N CYS A 202 -19.37 4.83 -4.68
CA CYS A 202 -20.42 5.79 -4.34
C CYS A 202 -20.12 6.47 -3.00
N LEU A 203 -20.41 7.77 -2.91
CA LEU A 203 -20.19 8.55 -1.71
C LEU A 203 -21.20 9.69 -1.58
N GLY A 204 -21.41 10.15 -0.34
CA GLY A 204 -22.21 11.36 -0.08
C GLY A 204 -21.42 12.62 -0.44
N LEU A 205 -21.96 13.47 -1.32
CA LEU A 205 -21.42 14.80 -1.61
C LEU A 205 -22.22 15.86 -0.84
N SER A 206 -21.59 16.46 0.17
CA SER A 206 -22.23 17.45 1.04
C SER A 206 -22.00 18.90 0.58
N GLY A 207 -21.04 19.14 -0.31
CA GLY A 207 -20.50 20.45 -0.63
C GLY A 207 -19.42 20.92 0.37
N GLY A 208 -19.04 20.09 1.35
CA GLY A 208 -17.93 20.35 2.26
C GLY A 208 -16.61 19.79 1.73
N ILE A 209 -15.50 20.36 2.22
CA ILE A 209 -14.14 20.05 1.75
C ILE A 209 -13.78 18.57 1.91
N ASP A 210 -14.19 17.91 3.01
CA ASP A 210 -13.86 16.51 3.25
C ASP A 210 -14.46 15.59 2.18
N SER A 211 -15.76 15.78 1.88
CA SER A 211 -16.43 15.02 0.81
C SER A 211 -15.86 15.33 -0.58
N ALA A 212 -15.42 16.57 -0.78
CA ALA A 212 -14.79 17.00 -2.01
C ALA A 212 -13.43 16.30 -2.22
N LEU A 213 -12.60 16.25 -1.19
CA LEU A 213 -11.32 15.57 -1.22
C LEU A 213 -11.47 14.07 -1.49
N VAL A 214 -12.39 13.41 -0.78
CA VAL A 214 -12.67 11.98 -0.98
C VAL A 214 -13.17 11.71 -2.42
N ALA A 215 -14.02 12.58 -2.98
CA ALA A 215 -14.49 12.45 -4.35
C ALA A 215 -13.37 12.62 -5.38
N ALA A 216 -12.44 13.57 -5.16
CA ALA A 216 -11.27 13.76 -6.01
C ALA A 216 -10.35 12.54 -5.97
N MET A 217 -10.02 12.03 -4.77
CA MET A 217 -9.23 10.80 -4.60
C MET A 217 -9.90 9.60 -5.30
N ALA A 218 -11.22 9.46 -5.20
CA ALA A 218 -11.96 8.41 -5.88
C ALA A 218 -11.87 8.55 -7.42
N ALA A 219 -11.99 9.78 -7.94
CA ALA A 219 -11.85 10.04 -9.37
C ALA A 219 -10.45 9.73 -9.88
N ASP A 220 -9.41 10.05 -9.12
CA ASP A 220 -8.03 9.72 -9.46
C ASP A 220 -7.75 8.21 -9.38
N ALA A 221 -8.41 7.52 -8.45
CA ALA A 221 -8.24 6.07 -8.28
C ALA A 221 -8.90 5.24 -9.38
N CYS A 222 -10.12 5.60 -9.81
CA CYS A 222 -10.91 4.76 -10.71
C CYS A 222 -11.47 5.48 -11.96
N GLY A 223 -11.18 6.76 -12.12
CA GLY A 223 -11.77 7.61 -13.16
C GLY A 223 -13.14 8.18 -12.74
N GLY A 224 -13.38 9.45 -13.05
CA GLY A 224 -14.59 10.16 -12.63
C GLY A 224 -15.89 9.46 -13.03
N HIS A 225 -15.94 8.86 -14.22
CA HIS A 225 -17.12 8.14 -14.71
C HIS A 225 -17.50 6.89 -13.88
N ASN A 226 -16.62 6.43 -12.99
CA ASN A 226 -16.88 5.35 -12.05
C ASN A 226 -17.20 5.87 -10.63
N VAL A 227 -17.33 7.18 -10.46
CA VAL A 227 -17.67 7.81 -9.20
C VAL A 227 -19.13 8.27 -9.21
N HIS A 228 -19.89 7.87 -8.20
CA HIS A 228 -21.30 8.25 -8.00
C HIS A 228 -21.42 9.12 -6.75
N GLY A 229 -21.51 10.43 -6.96
CA GLY A 229 -21.74 11.43 -5.91
C GLY A 229 -23.22 11.58 -5.60
N ILE A 230 -23.61 11.41 -4.34
CA ILE A 230 -24.99 11.52 -3.89
C ILE A 230 -25.14 12.73 -2.96
N SER A 231 -25.80 13.77 -3.44
CA SER A 231 -26.20 14.88 -2.56
C SER A 231 -27.46 14.51 -1.79
N MET A 232 -27.40 14.60 -0.48
CA MET A 232 -28.49 14.21 0.42
C MET A 232 -28.93 15.39 1.29
N PRO A 233 -29.57 16.41 0.69
CA PRO A 233 -29.93 17.61 1.42
C PRO A 233 -31.03 17.36 2.45
N SER A 234 -30.95 18.10 3.57
CA SER A 234 -32.02 18.29 4.53
C SER A 234 -32.61 19.68 4.37
N MET A 235 -33.67 20.00 5.15
CA MET A 235 -34.26 21.33 5.22
C MET A 235 -33.25 22.43 5.66
N TYR A 236 -32.13 22.04 6.27
CA TYR A 236 -31.10 22.96 6.76
C TYR A 236 -29.91 23.13 5.78
N SER A 237 -29.90 22.39 4.65
CA SER A 237 -28.81 22.48 3.67
C SER A 237 -28.90 23.80 2.90
N SER A 238 -27.76 24.52 2.82
CA SER A 238 -27.69 25.76 2.06
C SER A 238 -27.77 25.52 0.54
N ILE A 239 -28.16 26.52 -0.22
CA ILE A 239 -28.16 26.47 -1.69
C ILE A 239 -26.71 26.33 -2.18
N GLY A 240 -25.78 27.13 -1.65
CA GLY A 240 -24.37 27.08 -2.03
C GLY A 240 -23.73 25.69 -1.91
N SER A 241 -24.01 24.96 -0.82
CA SER A 241 -23.48 23.60 -0.67
C SER A 241 -23.97 22.62 -1.74
N LYS A 242 -25.17 22.84 -2.30
CA LYS A 242 -25.68 21.99 -3.39
C LYS A 242 -25.03 22.32 -4.71
N ASP A 243 -24.82 23.61 -4.98
CA ASP A 243 -24.18 24.11 -6.19
C ASP A 243 -22.68 23.67 -6.20
N ASP A 244 -21.97 23.81 -5.06
CA ASP A 244 -20.59 23.38 -4.91
C ASP A 244 -20.43 21.85 -5.14
N ALA A 245 -21.38 21.05 -4.64
CA ALA A 245 -21.35 19.60 -4.86
C ALA A 245 -21.58 19.21 -6.34
N ALA A 246 -22.51 19.92 -7.01
CA ALA A 246 -22.79 19.69 -8.42
C ALA A 246 -21.62 20.12 -9.31
N ASP A 247 -21.03 21.28 -9.05
CA ASP A 247 -19.89 21.81 -9.78
C ASP A 247 -18.66 20.89 -9.61
N LEU A 248 -18.41 20.40 -8.40
CA LEU A 248 -17.35 19.43 -8.17
C LEU A 248 -17.56 18.16 -8.98
N ALA A 249 -18.76 17.55 -8.91
CA ALA A 249 -19.06 16.32 -9.66
C ALA A 249 -18.86 16.52 -11.16
N ALA A 250 -19.29 17.67 -11.72
CA ALA A 250 -19.05 18.01 -13.11
C ALA A 250 -17.55 18.14 -13.45
N ASN A 251 -16.78 18.80 -12.57
CA ASN A 251 -15.35 19.03 -12.77
C ASN A 251 -14.53 17.74 -12.78
N ILE A 252 -14.85 16.79 -11.90
CA ILE A 252 -14.16 15.48 -11.84
C ILE A 252 -14.78 14.43 -12.79
N GLY A 253 -15.85 14.76 -13.51
CA GLY A 253 -16.55 13.86 -14.44
C GLY A 253 -17.35 12.76 -13.76
N ALA A 254 -17.80 12.98 -12.50
CA ALA A 254 -18.58 12.02 -11.73
C ALA A 254 -20.07 12.07 -12.06
N HIS A 255 -20.77 10.96 -11.82
CA HIS A 255 -22.22 10.93 -11.76
C HIS A 255 -22.69 11.72 -10.53
N TYR A 256 -23.80 12.44 -10.68
CA TYR A 256 -24.35 13.24 -9.58
C TYR A 256 -25.86 13.04 -9.45
N ASP A 257 -26.27 12.56 -8.27
CA ASP A 257 -27.67 12.35 -7.92
C ASP A 257 -28.05 13.19 -6.71
N VAL A 258 -29.30 13.64 -6.67
CA VAL A 258 -29.85 14.39 -5.51
C VAL A 258 -30.95 13.56 -4.88
N GLN A 259 -30.73 13.12 -3.65
CA GLN A 259 -31.68 12.31 -2.87
C GLN A 259 -32.00 13.00 -1.54
N PRO A 260 -33.07 13.85 -1.48
CA PRO A 260 -33.47 14.50 -0.24
C PRO A 260 -33.80 13.50 0.87
N ILE A 261 -33.31 13.73 2.08
CA ILE A 261 -33.58 12.85 3.23
C ILE A 261 -34.92 13.13 3.92
N GLU A 262 -35.51 14.30 3.66
CA GLU A 262 -36.70 14.81 4.39
C GLU A 262 -37.88 13.82 4.38
N PRO A 263 -38.27 13.17 3.28
CA PRO A 263 -39.41 12.23 3.30
C PRO A 263 -39.16 11.06 4.26
N MET A 264 -37.97 10.50 4.28
CA MET A 264 -37.57 9.39 5.16
C MET A 264 -37.50 9.88 6.61
N PHE A 265 -36.87 11.02 6.81
CA PHE A 265 -36.75 11.62 8.13
C PHE A 265 -38.13 11.87 8.77
N ASN A 266 -39.11 12.42 8.03
CA ASN A 266 -40.46 12.70 8.52
C ASN A 266 -41.20 11.40 8.91
N VAL A 267 -41.02 10.30 8.17
CA VAL A 267 -41.62 9.01 8.53
C VAL A 267 -41.06 8.50 9.87
N TYR A 268 -39.74 8.46 10.01
CA TYR A 268 -39.11 8.05 11.26
C TYR A 268 -39.48 8.97 12.44
N GLN A 269 -39.43 10.29 12.21
CA GLN A 269 -39.75 11.28 13.23
C GLN A 269 -41.20 11.18 13.73
N GLY A 270 -42.14 10.89 12.82
CA GLY A 270 -43.53 10.65 13.16
C GLY A 270 -43.75 9.46 14.09
N GLN A 271 -42.90 8.44 13.97
CA GLN A 271 -42.98 7.21 14.77
C GLN A 271 -42.17 7.32 16.08
N LEU A 272 -40.94 7.84 16.00
CA LEU A 272 -39.99 7.81 17.12
C LEU A 272 -39.98 9.04 17.99
N LYS A 273 -40.51 10.19 17.50
CA LYS A 273 -40.63 11.49 18.22
C LYS A 273 -39.30 11.93 18.85
N LEU A 274 -38.19 11.84 18.07
CA LEU A 274 -36.86 12.16 18.54
C LEU A 274 -36.63 13.68 18.60
N GLU A 275 -35.83 14.14 19.57
CA GLU A 275 -35.45 15.53 19.74
C GLU A 275 -33.95 15.71 19.88
N GLY A 276 -33.44 16.92 19.57
CA GLY A 276 -32.03 17.28 19.73
C GLY A 276 -31.06 16.35 18.97
N VAL A 277 -30.00 15.97 19.63
CA VAL A 277 -28.92 15.12 19.07
C VAL A 277 -29.44 13.79 18.50
N ALA A 278 -30.53 13.23 19.07
CA ALA A 278 -31.11 11.99 18.55
C ALA A 278 -31.72 12.18 17.15
N ALA A 279 -32.34 13.31 16.89
CA ALA A 279 -32.89 13.67 15.59
C ALA A 279 -31.77 13.99 14.58
N GLU A 280 -30.67 14.64 14.98
CA GLU A 280 -29.48 14.86 14.15
C GLU A 280 -28.81 13.52 13.75
N ASN A 281 -28.64 12.65 14.72
CA ASN A 281 -28.09 11.29 14.48
C ASN A 281 -28.97 10.46 13.53
N LEU A 282 -30.29 10.62 13.58
CA LEU A 282 -31.20 9.96 12.64
C LEU A 282 -30.92 10.40 11.20
N GLN A 283 -30.68 11.71 10.95
CA GLN A 283 -30.33 12.18 9.61
C GLN A 283 -29.06 11.55 9.08
N ALA A 284 -28.00 11.41 9.92
CA ALA A 284 -26.75 10.76 9.55
C ALA A 284 -26.98 9.28 9.17
N ARG A 285 -27.80 8.56 9.94
CA ARG A 285 -28.13 7.15 9.64
C ARG A 285 -28.93 6.98 8.37
N ILE A 286 -29.89 7.88 8.08
CA ILE A 286 -30.66 7.87 6.83
C ILE A 286 -29.72 8.04 5.64
N ARG A 287 -28.75 8.97 5.71
CA ARG A 287 -27.73 9.14 4.67
C ARG A 287 -26.91 7.87 4.46
N GLY A 288 -26.49 7.20 5.54
CA GLY A 288 -25.81 5.91 5.47
C GLY A 288 -26.62 4.84 4.76
N VAL A 289 -27.93 4.74 5.06
CA VAL A 289 -28.84 3.79 4.38
C VAL A 289 -28.95 4.10 2.87
N ILE A 290 -29.06 5.39 2.50
CA ILE A 290 -29.11 5.78 1.08
C ILE A 290 -27.83 5.40 0.37
N VAL A 291 -26.65 5.72 0.90
CA VAL A 291 -25.36 5.36 0.29
C VAL A 291 -25.24 3.86 0.15
N MET A 292 -25.63 3.08 1.16
CA MET A 292 -25.60 1.61 1.09
C MET A 292 -26.59 1.06 0.05
N ALA A 293 -27.74 1.66 -0.14
CA ALA A 293 -28.69 1.26 -1.17
C ALA A 293 -28.11 1.49 -2.58
N TYR A 294 -27.44 2.63 -2.81
CA TYR A 294 -26.73 2.90 -4.06
C TYR A 294 -25.57 1.93 -4.26
N SER A 295 -24.76 1.69 -3.23
CA SER A 295 -23.65 0.73 -3.28
C SER A 295 -24.14 -0.66 -3.70
N ASN A 296 -25.18 -1.17 -3.06
CA ASN A 296 -25.75 -2.47 -3.38
C ASN A 296 -26.30 -2.51 -4.81
N SER A 297 -26.92 -1.42 -5.27
CA SER A 297 -27.44 -1.36 -6.65
C SER A 297 -26.31 -1.34 -7.69
N CYS A 298 -25.17 -0.70 -7.39
CA CYS A 298 -23.98 -0.70 -8.25
C CYS A 298 -23.23 -2.03 -8.20
N LEU A 299 -23.30 -2.76 -7.08
CA LEU A 299 -22.64 -4.06 -6.86
C LEU A 299 -23.43 -5.24 -7.44
N LEU A 300 -24.68 -5.07 -7.86
CA LEU A 300 -25.52 -6.12 -8.47
C LEU A 300 -24.89 -6.75 -9.71
N TYR A 301 -23.90 -6.13 -10.35
CA TYR A 301 -23.07 -6.75 -11.40
C TYR A 301 -22.09 -7.81 -10.90
N THR A 302 -21.83 -7.88 -9.59
CA THR A 302 -20.94 -8.87 -8.98
C THR A 302 -21.68 -9.96 -8.20
N SER A 303 -22.96 -9.78 -7.85
CA SER A 303 -23.75 -10.77 -7.13
C SER A 303 -24.31 -11.88 -8.04
N ASP A 304 -24.51 -11.63 -9.33
CA ASP A 304 -24.90 -12.67 -10.30
C ASP A 304 -23.81 -13.72 -10.55
N ALA A 305 -22.59 -13.49 -10.09
CA ALA A 305 -21.48 -14.46 -10.18
C ALA A 305 -21.32 -15.30 -8.90
N ALA A 306 -22.10 -15.05 -7.86
CA ALA A 306 -22.02 -15.76 -6.57
C ALA A 306 -23.16 -16.78 -6.38
N ASP A 307 -24.15 -16.80 -7.26
CA ASP A 307 -25.32 -17.69 -7.21
C ASP A 307 -25.27 -18.83 -8.27
N ASP A 308 -24.13 -19.03 -8.95
CA ASP A 308 -23.88 -20.15 -9.87
C ASP A 308 -22.99 -21.24 -9.25
#